data_c2888f6b10c07169ddbe8408136cd44f
#
_entry.id   c2888f6b10c07169ddbe8408136cd44f
#
_cell.length_a   1.000
_cell.length_b   1.000
_cell.length_c   1.000
_cell.angle_alpha   90.00
_cell.angle_beta   90.00
_cell.angle_gamma   90.00
#
_symmetry.space_group_name_H-M   'P 1'
#
loop_
_entity.id
_entity.type
_entity.pdbx_description
1 polymer ?
#
loop_
_entity_poly.entity_id
_entity_poly.type
_entity_poly.pdbx_seq_one_letter_code
_entity_poly.pdbx_strand_id
1 'polypeptide(L)'
;MIDQWKVIISCLTAEHAGQTDKDGKKKILSSLDMLAPKEICTETYMVVDSFPTEVEAYNLTTYLKTLFVRFLISQLAATQHLSKDKFRLVPIQDFTSSSDIDWIKPIEEIDKQLYNKYGLTDSDINFIESMIKPME
;
A
#
# COMPACT_ATOMS: atom_id res chain seq x y z
N MET A 1 -1.48 -8.17 19.65
CA MET A 1 -1.94 -7.92 18.28
C MET A 1 -3.46 -8.04 18.14
N ILE A 2 -4.10 -9.00 18.79
CA ILE A 2 -5.56 -9.16 18.68
C ILE A 2 -6.34 -7.96 19.22
N ASP A 3 -5.78 -7.22 20.18
CA ASP A 3 -6.41 -6.03 20.77
C ASP A 3 -6.09 -4.74 20.02
N GLN A 4 -5.47 -4.84 18.85
CA GLN A 4 -5.09 -3.68 18.04
C GLN A 4 -5.87 -3.65 16.73
N TRP A 5 -5.90 -2.48 16.13
CA TRP A 5 -6.41 -2.30 14.77
C TRP A 5 -5.40 -2.89 13.80
N LYS A 6 -5.88 -3.71 12.89
CA LYS A 6 -5.02 -4.44 11.94
C LYS A 6 -5.34 -4.01 10.52
N VAL A 7 -4.31 -3.94 9.71
CA VAL A 7 -4.46 -3.73 8.26
C VAL A 7 -4.14 -5.05 7.58
N ILE A 8 -5.05 -5.53 6.77
CA ILE A 8 -4.92 -6.81 6.08
C ILE A 8 -5.02 -6.62 4.57
N ILE A 9 -4.34 -7.50 3.85
CA ILE A 9 -4.47 -7.59 2.40
C ILE A 9 -4.65 -9.06 2.03
N SER A 10 -5.23 -9.32 0.87
CA SER A 10 -5.28 -10.67 0.32
C SER A 10 -3.86 -11.16 0.05
N CYS A 11 -3.56 -12.41 0.38
CA CYS A 11 -2.27 -13.03 0.06
C CYS A 11 -2.09 -13.23 -1.44
N LEU A 12 -3.19 -13.22 -2.21
CA LEU A 12 -3.13 -13.25 -3.65
C LEU A 12 -3.25 -11.83 -4.18
N THR A 13 -2.47 -11.50 -5.20
CA THR A 13 -2.66 -10.24 -5.92
C THR A 13 -4.01 -10.29 -6.64
N ALA A 14 -4.52 -9.13 -7.08
CA ALA A 14 -5.75 -9.10 -7.86
C ALA A 14 -5.60 -9.97 -9.11
N GLU A 15 -6.70 -10.55 -9.58
CA GLU A 15 -6.70 -11.22 -10.87
C GLU A 15 -6.11 -10.26 -11.90
N HIS A 16 -5.09 -10.72 -12.60
CA HIS A 16 -4.30 -9.90 -13.53
C HIS A 16 -3.47 -8.79 -12.89
N ALA A 17 -3.26 -8.83 -11.55
CA ALA A 17 -2.48 -7.77 -10.87
C ALA A 17 -1.03 -7.69 -11.34
N GLY A 18 -0.42 -8.83 -11.68
CA GLY A 18 0.92 -8.88 -12.27
C GLY A 18 0.92 -8.64 -13.77
N GLN A 19 -0.25 -8.50 -14.37
CA GLN A 19 -0.44 -8.24 -15.79
C GLN A 19 -0.96 -6.81 -15.98
N THR A 20 -0.68 -6.24 -17.13
CA THR A 20 -1.21 -4.91 -17.44
C THR A 20 -2.67 -5.02 -17.84
N ASP A 21 -3.47 -4.01 -17.50
CA ASP A 21 -4.82 -3.87 -18.04
C ASP A 21 -4.74 -3.31 -19.46
N LYS A 22 -5.89 -3.00 -20.06
CA LYS A 22 -5.95 -2.46 -21.42
C LYS A 22 -5.26 -1.09 -21.56
N ASP A 23 -5.03 -0.38 -20.44
CA ASP A 23 -4.31 0.89 -20.42
C ASP A 23 -2.81 0.70 -20.19
N GLY A 24 -2.34 -0.54 -20.08
CA GLY A 24 -0.96 -0.87 -19.82
C GLY A 24 -0.53 -0.72 -18.37
N LYS A 25 -1.48 -0.64 -17.44
CA LYS A 25 -1.21 -0.39 -16.01
C LYS A 25 -1.56 -1.59 -15.14
N LYS A 26 -0.92 -1.68 -13.98
CA LYS A 26 -1.10 -2.76 -13.02
C LYS A 26 -1.76 -2.28 -11.73
N LYS A 27 -2.59 -3.11 -11.13
CA LYS A 27 -3.24 -2.82 -9.85
C LYS A 27 -2.42 -3.30 -8.65
N ILE A 28 -1.78 -4.43 -8.73
CA ILE A 28 -0.91 -5.06 -7.74
C ILE A 28 -1.70 -5.66 -6.56
N LEU A 29 -2.44 -4.85 -5.80
CA LEU A 29 -3.20 -5.33 -4.64
C LEU A 29 -4.64 -5.64 -5.04
N SER A 30 -5.18 -6.78 -4.57
CA SER A 30 -6.55 -7.18 -4.88
C SER A 30 -7.54 -6.64 -3.87
N SER A 31 -7.29 -6.80 -2.58
CA SER A 31 -8.16 -6.28 -1.54
C SER A 31 -7.34 -5.81 -0.35
N LEU A 32 -7.83 -4.78 0.29
CA LEU A 32 -7.18 -4.10 1.39
C LEU A 32 -8.27 -3.69 2.36
N ASP A 33 -8.13 -4.05 3.63
CA ASP A 33 -9.16 -3.78 4.62
C ASP A 33 -8.55 -3.60 6.00
N MET A 34 -9.37 -3.13 6.94
CA MET A 34 -9.00 -2.97 8.34
C MET A 34 -9.82 -3.91 9.20
N LEU A 35 -9.17 -4.46 10.23
CA LEU A 35 -9.86 -5.23 11.26
C LEU A 35 -9.81 -4.44 12.57
N ALA A 36 -10.96 -4.33 13.23
CA ALA A 36 -11.06 -3.73 14.56
C ALA A 36 -10.41 -4.65 15.60
N PRO A 37 -10.13 -4.14 16.81
CA PRO A 37 -9.63 -4.98 17.89
C PRO A 37 -10.52 -6.21 18.09
N LYS A 38 -9.89 -7.33 18.36
CA LYS A 38 -10.51 -8.67 18.58
C LYS A 38 -11.09 -9.33 17.34
N GLU A 39 -11.04 -8.66 16.18
CA GLU A 39 -11.37 -9.33 14.92
C GLU A 39 -10.16 -10.12 14.41
N ILE A 40 -10.41 -11.23 13.72
CA ILE A 40 -9.36 -12.05 13.12
C ILE A 40 -9.65 -12.28 11.64
N CYS A 41 -8.63 -12.58 10.88
CA CYS A 41 -8.76 -12.86 9.46
C CYS A 41 -8.48 -14.33 9.14
N THR A 42 -8.90 -14.77 7.96
CA THR A 42 -8.62 -16.12 7.47
C THR A 42 -7.22 -16.22 6.90
N GLU A 43 -6.79 -17.45 6.58
CA GLU A 43 -5.46 -17.74 6.02
C GLU A 43 -5.22 -17.10 4.65
N THR A 44 -6.27 -16.73 3.94
CA THR A 44 -6.15 -16.10 2.62
C THR A 44 -5.76 -14.63 2.71
N TYR A 45 -5.74 -14.08 3.93
CA TYR A 45 -5.35 -12.70 4.17
C TYR A 45 -4.09 -12.65 5.04
N MET A 46 -3.35 -11.58 4.90
CA MET A 46 -2.13 -11.33 5.64
C MET A 46 -2.26 -10.03 6.40
N VAL A 47 -1.85 -10.03 7.68
CA VAL A 47 -1.76 -8.79 8.46
C VAL A 47 -0.48 -8.08 8.05
N VAL A 48 -0.63 -6.87 7.52
CA VAL A 48 0.53 -6.04 7.15
C VAL A 48 1.14 -5.43 8.40
N ASP A 49 0.32 -4.84 9.24
CA ASP A 49 0.75 -4.27 10.53
C ASP A 49 -0.47 -4.06 11.43
N SER A 50 -0.19 -3.74 12.69
CA SER A 50 -1.23 -3.47 13.67
C SER A 50 -0.89 -2.23 14.50
N PHE A 51 -1.93 -1.53 14.97
CA PHE A 51 -1.76 -0.25 15.65
C PHE A 51 -2.74 -0.12 16.82
N PRO A 52 -2.39 0.66 17.84
CA PRO A 52 -3.31 0.91 18.96
C PRO A 52 -4.49 1.79 18.58
N THR A 53 -4.41 2.56 17.48
CA THR A 53 -5.48 3.48 17.07
C THR A 53 -5.98 3.16 15.67
N GLU A 54 -7.27 3.49 15.45
CA GLU A 54 -7.89 3.34 14.13
C GLU A 54 -7.26 4.29 13.10
N VAL A 55 -6.91 5.51 13.52
CA VAL A 55 -6.33 6.51 12.62
C VAL A 55 -5.02 6.03 12.03
N GLU A 56 -4.15 5.45 12.86
CA GLU A 56 -2.88 4.91 12.36
C GLU A 56 -3.10 3.78 11.34
N ALA A 57 -4.04 2.88 11.65
CA ALA A 57 -4.36 1.79 10.72
C ALA A 57 -4.92 2.34 9.41
N TYR A 58 -5.83 3.32 9.49
CA TYR A 58 -6.38 3.96 8.29
C TYR A 58 -5.29 4.61 7.45
N ASN A 59 -4.35 5.29 8.09
CA ASN A 59 -3.24 5.95 7.38
C ASN A 59 -2.35 4.93 6.67
N LEU A 60 -2.11 3.76 7.28
CA LEU A 60 -1.41 2.69 6.58
C LEU A 60 -2.20 2.21 5.36
N THR A 61 -3.53 2.08 5.45
CA THR A 61 -4.33 1.69 4.28
C THR A 61 -4.17 2.71 3.15
N THR A 62 -4.16 3.99 3.47
CA THR A 62 -3.96 5.05 2.49
C THR A 62 -2.58 4.95 1.85
N TYR A 63 -1.55 4.73 2.68
CA TYR A 63 -0.17 4.55 2.19
C TYR A 63 -0.08 3.39 1.21
N LEU A 64 -0.70 2.25 1.55
CA LEU A 64 -0.68 1.07 0.68
C LEU A 64 -1.44 1.28 -0.64
N LYS A 65 -2.37 2.23 -0.68
CA LYS A 65 -3.11 2.57 -1.91
C LYS A 65 -2.34 3.51 -2.83
N THR A 66 -1.25 4.10 -2.37
CA THR A 66 -0.47 5.02 -3.19
C THR A 66 0.16 4.31 -4.39
N LEU A 67 0.41 5.05 -5.45
CA LEU A 67 1.15 4.55 -6.60
C LEU A 67 2.58 4.20 -6.20
N PHE A 68 3.18 5.04 -5.35
CA PHE A 68 4.55 4.86 -4.88
C PHE A 68 4.75 3.49 -4.22
N VAL A 69 3.90 3.15 -3.24
CA VAL A 69 4.04 1.89 -2.51
C VAL A 69 3.76 0.69 -3.41
N ARG A 70 2.69 0.76 -4.20
CA ARG A 70 2.36 -0.37 -5.08
C ARG A 70 3.42 -0.60 -6.15
N PHE A 71 4.06 0.47 -6.61
CA PHE A 71 5.20 0.33 -7.52
C PHE A 71 6.34 -0.44 -6.83
N LEU A 72 6.68 -0.07 -5.59
CA LEU A 72 7.75 -0.76 -4.84
C LEU A 72 7.42 -2.24 -4.63
N ILE A 73 6.19 -2.55 -4.26
CA ILE A 73 5.75 -3.94 -4.11
C ILE A 73 5.88 -4.68 -5.44
N SER A 74 5.53 -4.05 -6.55
CA SER A 74 5.58 -4.67 -7.87
C SER A 74 6.98 -5.11 -8.29
N GLN A 75 8.01 -4.46 -7.76
CA GLN A 75 9.40 -4.82 -8.08
C GLN A 75 9.77 -6.20 -7.54
N LEU A 76 9.05 -6.69 -6.53
CA LEU A 76 9.31 -7.99 -5.91
C LEU A 76 8.17 -9.00 -6.13
N ALA A 77 7.03 -8.56 -6.65
CA ALA A 77 5.85 -9.41 -6.83
C ALA A 77 5.90 -10.12 -8.19
N ALA A 78 6.77 -11.10 -8.32
CA ALA A 78 6.93 -11.87 -9.55
C ALA A 78 5.82 -12.91 -9.75
N THR A 79 5.04 -13.20 -8.71
CA THR A 79 3.94 -14.18 -8.73
C THR A 79 2.67 -13.53 -8.20
N GLN A 80 1.55 -14.25 -8.27
CA GLN A 80 0.27 -13.76 -7.73
C GLN A 80 0.14 -13.91 -6.22
N HIS A 81 1.18 -14.39 -5.54
CA HIS A 81 1.16 -14.58 -4.09
C HIS A 81 1.96 -13.49 -3.39
N LEU A 82 1.28 -12.75 -2.49
CA LEU A 82 1.93 -11.74 -1.67
C LEU A 82 2.33 -12.32 -0.32
N SER A 83 3.50 -11.91 0.17
CA SER A 83 4.01 -12.24 1.49
C SER A 83 4.69 -11.02 2.06
N LYS A 84 5.03 -11.05 3.35
CA LYS A 84 5.73 -9.91 3.99
C LYS A 84 7.05 -9.57 3.29
N ASP A 85 7.70 -10.55 2.70
CA ASP A 85 8.94 -10.35 1.96
C ASP A 85 8.79 -9.34 0.81
N LYS A 86 7.60 -9.26 0.21
CA LYS A 86 7.33 -8.34 -0.91
C LYS A 86 7.28 -6.88 -0.48
N PHE A 87 7.22 -6.62 0.83
CA PHE A 87 7.16 -5.27 1.38
C PHE A 87 8.53 -4.74 1.81
N ARG A 88 9.60 -5.49 1.62
CA ARG A 88 10.93 -5.10 2.12
C ARG A 88 11.50 -3.84 1.47
N LEU A 89 11.02 -3.46 0.30
CA LEU A 89 11.42 -2.22 -0.36
C LEU A 89 10.59 -1.02 0.09
N VAL A 90 9.50 -1.26 0.82
CA VAL A 90 8.57 -0.21 1.24
C VAL A 90 9.11 0.45 2.50
N PRO A 91 9.43 1.77 2.46
CA PRO A 91 9.93 2.45 3.65
C PRO A 91 8.91 2.48 4.78
N ILE A 92 9.40 2.35 6.01
CA ILE A 92 8.56 2.47 7.20
C ILE A 92 8.20 3.94 7.40
N GLN A 93 6.94 4.21 7.72
CA GLN A 93 6.44 5.56 7.95
C GLN A 93 5.89 5.71 9.37
N ASP A 94 5.84 6.96 9.81
CA ASP A 94 5.08 7.35 10.99
C ASP A 94 3.65 7.65 10.53
N PHE A 95 2.65 6.95 11.07
CA PHE A 95 1.26 7.13 10.70
C PHE A 95 0.48 7.97 11.70
N THR A 96 1.18 8.57 12.67
CA THR A 96 0.56 9.47 13.65
C THR A 96 0.48 10.89 13.10
N SER A 97 -0.17 11.78 13.85
CA SER A 97 -0.26 13.19 13.49
C SER A 97 1.09 13.92 13.52
N SER A 98 2.12 13.30 14.10
CA SER A 98 3.49 13.86 14.14
C SER A 98 4.30 13.53 12.90
N SER A 99 3.74 12.80 11.95
CA SER A 99 4.43 12.39 10.72
C SER A 99 4.82 13.59 9.85
N ASP A 100 5.88 13.41 9.09
CA ASP A 100 6.28 14.35 8.04
C ASP A 100 5.38 14.25 6.80
N ILE A 101 4.51 13.24 6.74
CA ILE A 101 3.51 13.09 5.69
C ILE A 101 2.16 13.52 6.25
N ASP A 102 1.45 14.37 5.52
CA ASP A 102 0.10 14.79 5.88
C ASP A 102 -0.89 13.75 5.34
N TRP A 103 -1.29 12.82 6.21
CA TRP A 103 -2.15 11.69 5.84
C TRP A 103 -3.61 12.08 5.61
N ILE A 104 -4.00 13.30 5.95
CA ILE A 104 -5.38 13.79 5.76
C ILE A 104 -5.65 14.11 4.29
N LYS A 105 -4.61 14.40 3.54
CA LYS A 105 -4.73 14.76 2.13
C LYS A 105 -5.21 13.60 1.27
N PRO A 106 -5.77 13.89 0.07
CA PRO A 106 -6.12 12.84 -0.89
C PRO A 106 -4.89 12.01 -1.30
N ILE A 107 -5.13 10.80 -1.77
CA ILE A 107 -4.05 9.86 -2.15
C ILE A 107 -3.07 10.50 -3.14
N GLU A 108 -3.56 11.26 -4.12
CA GLU A 108 -2.69 11.93 -5.11
C GLU A 108 -1.72 12.90 -4.44
N GLU A 109 -2.17 13.63 -3.43
CA GLU A 109 -1.33 14.57 -2.70
C GLU A 109 -0.35 13.83 -1.79
N ILE A 110 -0.76 12.69 -1.23
CA ILE A 110 0.15 11.85 -0.44
C ILE A 110 1.24 11.30 -1.33
N ASP A 111 0.92 10.84 -2.55
CA ASP A 111 1.92 10.41 -3.52
C ASP A 111 2.94 11.52 -3.80
N LYS A 112 2.47 12.76 -4.01
CA LYS A 112 3.37 13.90 -4.24
C LYS A 112 4.30 14.14 -3.05
N GLN A 113 3.79 14.03 -1.84
CA GLN A 113 4.61 14.17 -0.63
C GLN A 113 5.68 13.09 -0.58
N LEU A 114 5.33 11.85 -0.92
CA LEU A 114 6.27 10.72 -0.94
C LEU A 114 7.34 10.91 -2.02
N TYR A 115 6.95 11.33 -3.22
CA TYR A 115 7.90 11.60 -4.30
C TYR A 115 8.90 12.67 -3.88
N ASN A 116 8.42 13.74 -3.25
CA ASN A 116 9.29 14.80 -2.76
C ASN A 116 10.21 14.34 -1.64
N LYS A 117 9.66 13.58 -0.69
CA LYS A 117 10.43 13.06 0.46
C LYS A 117 11.60 12.18 0.01
N TYR A 118 11.40 11.36 -1.02
CA TYR A 118 12.41 10.42 -1.50
C TYR A 118 13.16 10.92 -2.73
N GLY A 119 12.95 12.18 -3.11
CA GLY A 119 13.73 12.82 -4.16
C GLY A 119 13.55 12.25 -5.55
N LEU A 120 12.33 11.81 -5.88
CA LEU A 120 12.05 11.28 -7.21
C LEU A 120 12.05 12.40 -8.24
N THR A 121 12.61 12.10 -9.41
CA THR A 121 12.59 13.04 -10.55
C THR A 121 11.26 12.94 -11.29
N ASP A 122 10.98 13.93 -12.15
CA ASP A 122 9.77 13.87 -12.99
C ASP A 122 9.76 12.62 -13.87
N SER A 123 10.92 12.19 -14.32
CA SER A 123 11.07 10.97 -15.11
C SER A 123 10.66 9.73 -14.30
N ASP A 124 11.10 9.66 -13.04
CA ASP A 124 10.72 8.56 -12.13
C ASP A 124 9.22 8.54 -11.90
N ILE A 125 8.63 9.71 -11.63
CA ILE A 125 7.20 9.85 -11.37
C ILE A 125 6.39 9.42 -12.59
N ASN A 126 6.77 9.89 -13.78
CA ASN A 126 6.10 9.52 -15.02
C ASN A 126 6.15 8.02 -15.26
N PHE A 127 7.28 7.39 -14.94
CA PHE A 127 7.43 5.95 -15.07
C PHE A 127 6.46 5.20 -14.16
N ILE A 128 6.39 5.59 -12.88
CA ILE A 128 5.47 4.98 -11.90
C ILE A 128 4.03 5.14 -12.36
N GLU A 129 3.64 6.35 -12.76
CA GLU A 129 2.28 6.64 -13.19
C GLU A 129 1.90 5.90 -14.47
N SER A 130 2.89 5.56 -15.31
CA SER A 130 2.65 4.78 -16.51
C SER A 130 2.44 3.29 -16.23
N MET A 131 2.93 2.80 -15.09
CA MET A 131 2.90 1.36 -14.77
C MET A 131 1.81 0.97 -13.79
N ILE A 132 1.43 1.84 -12.86
CA ILE A 132 0.52 1.51 -11.76
C ILE A 132 -0.81 2.21 -11.94
N LYS A 133 -1.90 1.44 -11.78
CA LYS A 133 -3.25 1.97 -11.92
C LYS A 133 -3.67 2.68 -10.62
N PRO A 134 -4.26 3.90 -10.71
CA PRO A 134 -4.77 4.57 -9.51
C PRO A 134 -5.79 3.69 -8.75
N MET A 135 -5.77 3.81 -7.44
CA MET A 135 -6.63 3.06 -6.53
C MET A 135 -7.24 4.02 -5.51
N GLU A 136 -8.53 4.04 -5.44
CA GLU A 136 -9.26 4.90 -4.50
C GLU A 136 -9.58 4.20 -3.19
#